data_f787b5922c4b3ac013cf7f3905b331da
#
_entry.id   f787b5922c4b3ac013cf7f3905b331da
#
_cell.length_a   1.000
_cell.length_b   1.000
_cell.length_c   1.000
_cell.angle_alpha   90.00
_cell.angle_beta   90.00
_cell.angle_gamma   90.00
#
_symmetry.space_group_name_H-M   'P 1'
#
loop_
_entity.id
_entity.type
_entity.pdbx_description
1 polymer ?
#
loop_
_entity_poly.entity_id
_entity_poly.type
_entity_poly.pdbx_seq_one_letter_code
_entity_poly.pdbx_strand_id
1 'polypeptide(L)'
;MKDLNPEMFSQEGAEVSIIPVMTGEVPVKVDETSLPDTLPLLTLRNAVIFPGAIFPVTIGREKSMKLIQDAHKHNSYIGTVPQNDVSVEDPKLEDLFPFGTVARIIKTFEMPDGTISAVLQGLKRFEIENIVSEEPYLRATVHYLEDLEADPNQKDVKLIADALKEKAITIVKSSSYAPKEAATALKAIDDFSFLVNFIATTIDVDNFNDKVALLKFEDMKTRAMQLLNVLDTQVELLKIKQEINAKVKTEIDQQQREYYLNNQLRTIQEELGMDEDEDLEKLRAEAAKKDWPKYAMDAFQKEMAKLEKYNPTTPDYSIQYNYVKFMLELPWNDMSKDNLDLKHAQKVLDSDHFGLEKVKERIIEYLAVLKLRGDMKSPILCLYGPPGVGKTSLGKSIAKAVGRKYVRI
;
A
#
# COMPACT_ATOMS: atom_id res chain seq x y z
N MET A 1 -37.08 25.52 -5.96
CA MET A 1 -36.28 24.47 -6.59
C MET A 1 -35.13 25.14 -7.31
N LYS A 2 -33.94 25.14 -6.72
CA LYS A 2 -32.73 25.63 -7.41
C LYS A 2 -32.14 24.46 -8.19
N ASP A 3 -31.83 24.74 -9.42
CA ASP A 3 -31.30 23.79 -10.39
C ASP A 3 -30.06 23.10 -9.89
N LEU A 4 -30.11 21.77 -9.86
CA LEU A 4 -28.91 20.92 -9.65
C LEU A 4 -27.99 21.11 -10.85
N ASN A 5 -26.78 21.58 -10.61
CA ASN A 5 -25.79 21.84 -11.65
C ASN A 5 -25.33 20.52 -12.29
N PRO A 6 -25.49 20.31 -13.61
CA PRO A 6 -25.06 19.10 -14.29
C PRO A 6 -23.54 18.81 -14.22
N GLU A 7 -22.72 19.82 -13.95
CA GLU A 7 -21.27 19.69 -13.87
C GLU A 7 -20.76 18.89 -12.66
N MET A 8 -21.63 18.53 -11.69
CA MET A 8 -21.26 17.67 -10.55
C MET A 8 -21.09 16.19 -10.94
N PHE A 9 -21.36 15.80 -12.18
CA PHE A 9 -21.44 14.39 -12.59
C PHE A 9 -20.42 13.97 -13.67
N SER A 10 -19.52 14.88 -14.07
CA SER A 10 -18.52 14.58 -15.11
C SER A 10 -17.10 14.56 -14.56
N GLN A 11 -16.67 13.39 -14.09
CA GLN A 11 -15.25 13.03 -14.08
C GLN A 11 -15.09 11.53 -14.36
N GLU A 12 -14.47 11.22 -15.50
CA GLU A 12 -14.03 9.87 -15.86
C GLU A 12 -13.07 9.32 -14.79
N GLY A 13 -13.37 8.13 -14.27
CA GLY A 13 -12.43 7.33 -13.48
C GLY A 13 -12.35 7.62 -11.98
N ALA A 14 -13.15 8.51 -11.41
CA ALA A 14 -13.26 8.70 -9.97
C ALA A 14 -14.40 7.84 -9.41
N GLU A 15 -14.15 7.09 -8.33
CA GLU A 15 -15.20 6.55 -7.47
C GLU A 15 -16.09 7.72 -7.05
N VAL A 16 -17.27 7.82 -7.65
CA VAL A 16 -18.21 8.92 -7.39
C VAL A 16 -18.85 8.65 -6.03
N SER A 17 -18.26 9.22 -4.99
CA SER A 17 -18.90 9.34 -3.68
C SER A 17 -20.07 10.32 -3.80
N ILE A 18 -21.24 9.81 -4.17
CA ILE A 18 -22.44 10.61 -4.38
C ILE A 18 -23.12 10.80 -3.04
N ILE A 19 -23.13 12.03 -2.56
CA ILE A 19 -23.93 12.41 -1.40
C ILE A 19 -25.37 12.60 -1.85
N PRO A 20 -26.33 11.84 -1.28
CA PRO A 20 -27.74 12.00 -1.62
C PRO A 20 -28.20 13.42 -1.28
N VAL A 21 -28.93 14.02 -2.21
CA VAL A 21 -29.56 15.31 -2.01
C VAL A 21 -30.64 15.15 -0.94
N MET A 22 -30.39 15.72 0.24
CA MET A 22 -31.43 15.81 1.26
C MET A 22 -32.51 16.82 0.81
N THR A 23 -33.60 16.30 0.30
CA THR A 23 -34.85 17.06 0.35
C THR A 23 -35.37 16.90 1.77
N GLY A 24 -35.62 18.01 2.47
CA GLY A 24 -36.09 18.01 3.85
C GLY A 24 -37.54 17.48 4.06
N GLU A 25 -38.00 16.63 3.15
CA GLU A 25 -39.28 15.95 3.26
C GLU A 25 -39.05 14.57 3.86
N VAL A 26 -39.73 14.33 4.98
CA VAL A 26 -39.84 13.02 5.63
C VAL A 26 -40.29 11.99 4.60
N PRO A 27 -39.69 10.77 4.56
CA PRO A 27 -40.09 9.74 3.58
C PRO A 27 -41.61 9.53 3.63
N VAL A 28 -42.27 9.69 2.48
CA VAL A 28 -43.71 9.40 2.37
C VAL A 28 -43.90 7.92 2.69
N LYS A 29 -44.65 7.61 3.75
CA LYS A 29 -45.08 6.24 4.06
C LYS A 29 -45.80 5.71 2.83
N VAL A 30 -45.27 4.71 2.19
CA VAL A 30 -45.89 4.05 1.03
C VAL A 30 -47.01 3.16 1.55
N ASP A 31 -48.15 3.18 0.88
CA ASP A 31 -49.22 2.20 1.10
C ASP A 31 -48.66 0.80 0.74
N GLU A 32 -48.33 0.02 1.74
CA GLU A 32 -47.69 -1.31 1.59
C GLU A 32 -48.58 -2.29 0.80
N THR A 33 -49.89 -2.01 0.74
CA THR A 33 -50.88 -2.80 -0.01
C THR A 33 -50.75 -2.68 -1.52
N SER A 34 -49.92 -1.76 -2.04
CA SER A 34 -49.79 -1.48 -3.47
C SER A 34 -48.50 -2.02 -4.10
N LEU A 35 -47.67 -2.69 -3.36
CA LEU A 35 -46.41 -3.24 -3.87
C LEU A 35 -46.66 -4.54 -4.65
N PRO A 36 -46.09 -4.73 -5.87
CA PRO A 36 -46.31 -5.93 -6.67
C PRO A 36 -45.42 -7.08 -6.24
N ASP A 37 -45.93 -8.33 -6.26
CA ASP A 37 -45.16 -9.54 -5.92
C ASP A 37 -43.98 -9.82 -6.87
N THR A 38 -44.03 -9.24 -8.08
CA THR A 38 -42.95 -9.40 -9.09
C THR A 38 -42.37 -8.07 -9.45
N LEU A 39 -41.06 -7.92 -9.28
CA LEU A 39 -40.32 -6.70 -9.54
C LEU A 39 -39.31 -6.85 -10.70
N PRO A 40 -39.17 -5.83 -11.57
CA PRO A 40 -38.02 -5.72 -12.43
C PRO A 40 -36.80 -5.36 -11.59
N LEU A 41 -35.67 -6.09 -11.75
CA LEU A 41 -34.50 -5.95 -10.94
C LEU A 41 -33.43 -5.10 -11.62
N LEU A 42 -33.07 -3.98 -10.98
CA LEU A 42 -31.93 -3.15 -11.33
C LEU A 42 -30.71 -3.62 -10.50
N THR A 43 -29.71 -4.16 -11.18
CA THR A 43 -28.49 -4.63 -10.54
C THR A 43 -27.50 -3.47 -10.33
N LEU A 44 -27.04 -3.29 -9.09
CA LEU A 44 -26.17 -2.20 -8.69
C LEU A 44 -24.74 -2.70 -8.48
N ARG A 45 -23.76 -1.97 -9.03
CA ARG A 45 -22.34 -2.18 -8.73
C ARG A 45 -21.92 -1.28 -7.57
N ASN A 46 -21.32 -1.85 -6.54
CA ASN A 46 -20.78 -1.12 -5.37
C ASN A 46 -21.76 -0.16 -4.69
N ALA A 47 -23.06 -0.38 -4.84
CA ALA A 47 -24.07 0.47 -4.21
C ALA A 47 -25.18 -0.38 -3.59
N VAL A 48 -25.65 0.06 -2.43
CA VAL A 48 -26.80 -0.51 -1.71
C VAL A 48 -27.73 0.62 -1.34
N ILE A 49 -28.99 0.50 -1.65
CA ILE A 49 -30.02 1.48 -1.28
C ILE A 49 -30.82 0.90 -0.11
N PHE A 50 -30.96 1.67 0.95
CA PHE A 50 -31.79 1.31 2.10
C PHE A 50 -33.12 2.08 2.10
N PRO A 51 -34.15 1.60 2.79
CA PRO A 51 -35.44 2.29 2.88
C PRO A 51 -35.32 3.74 3.35
N GLY A 52 -36.10 4.63 2.73
CA GLY A 52 -36.12 6.06 3.03
C GLY A 52 -34.98 6.86 2.36
N ALA A 53 -33.89 6.22 1.97
CA ALA A 53 -32.76 6.92 1.35
C ALA A 53 -33.03 7.27 -0.11
N ILE A 54 -32.56 8.46 -0.52
CA ILE A 54 -32.58 8.92 -1.91
C ILE A 54 -31.15 8.81 -2.44
N PHE A 55 -30.97 8.09 -3.54
CA PHE A 55 -29.67 7.80 -4.08
C PHE A 55 -29.65 7.93 -5.62
N PRO A 56 -28.75 8.73 -6.20
CA PRO A 56 -28.58 8.81 -7.64
C PRO A 56 -27.72 7.63 -8.13
N VAL A 57 -28.13 7.02 -9.23
CA VAL A 57 -27.45 5.88 -9.86
C VAL A 57 -27.21 6.21 -11.32
N THR A 58 -25.97 6.03 -11.78
CA THR A 58 -25.63 6.11 -13.20
C THR A 58 -25.74 4.74 -13.86
N ILE A 59 -26.47 4.68 -14.97
CA ILE A 59 -26.87 3.46 -15.63
C ILE A 59 -26.38 3.49 -17.07
N GLY A 60 -25.45 2.58 -17.42
CA GLY A 60 -24.86 2.48 -18.75
C GLY A 60 -25.17 1.18 -19.48
N ARG A 61 -25.73 0.15 -18.79
CA ARG A 61 -26.07 -1.13 -19.41
C ARG A 61 -27.39 -1.03 -20.17
N GLU A 62 -27.46 -1.56 -21.38
CA GLU A 62 -28.66 -1.49 -22.24
C GLU A 62 -29.90 -2.07 -21.56
N LYS A 63 -29.81 -3.26 -20.93
CA LYS A 63 -30.92 -3.89 -20.21
C LYS A 63 -31.42 -3.01 -19.05
N SER A 64 -30.48 -2.40 -18.29
CA SER A 64 -30.78 -1.54 -17.16
C SER A 64 -31.39 -0.19 -17.63
N MET A 65 -30.87 0.39 -18.71
CA MET A 65 -31.46 1.62 -19.31
C MET A 65 -32.87 1.38 -19.76
N LYS A 66 -33.15 0.26 -20.46
CA LYS A 66 -34.49 -0.12 -20.89
C LYS A 66 -35.43 -0.30 -19.70
N LEU A 67 -34.94 -0.98 -18.63
CA LEU A 67 -35.72 -1.13 -17.39
C LEU A 67 -36.13 0.23 -16.81
N ILE A 68 -35.18 1.16 -16.68
CA ILE A 68 -35.46 2.49 -16.12
C ILE A 68 -36.43 3.30 -16.99
N GLN A 69 -36.25 3.24 -18.31
CA GLN A 69 -37.18 3.93 -19.25
C GLN A 69 -38.60 3.38 -19.15
N ASP A 70 -38.76 2.04 -19.14
CA ASP A 70 -40.04 1.38 -19.01
C ASP A 70 -40.69 1.69 -17.64
N ALA A 71 -39.91 1.57 -16.55
CA ALA A 71 -40.38 1.82 -15.21
C ALA A 71 -40.78 3.32 -15.02
N HIS A 72 -40.01 4.25 -15.56
CA HIS A 72 -40.31 5.68 -15.48
C HIS A 72 -41.58 6.01 -16.27
N LYS A 73 -41.73 5.44 -17.48
CA LYS A 73 -42.92 5.65 -18.34
C LYS A 73 -44.21 5.16 -17.69
N HIS A 74 -44.15 4.04 -16.96
CA HIS A 74 -45.33 3.43 -16.33
C HIS A 74 -45.48 3.82 -14.85
N ASN A 75 -44.59 4.65 -14.31
CA ASN A 75 -44.53 5.00 -12.89
C ASN A 75 -44.53 3.76 -11.98
N SER A 76 -43.78 2.73 -12.39
CA SER A 76 -43.74 1.44 -11.71
C SER A 76 -42.55 1.34 -10.73
N TYR A 77 -42.69 0.45 -9.73
CA TYR A 77 -41.63 0.15 -8.79
C TYR A 77 -40.57 -0.73 -9.44
N ILE A 78 -39.35 -0.62 -8.96
CA ILE A 78 -38.21 -1.45 -9.35
C ILE A 78 -37.55 -2.06 -8.09
N GLY A 79 -36.96 -3.23 -8.22
CA GLY A 79 -36.11 -3.81 -7.18
C GLY A 79 -34.66 -3.45 -7.44
N THR A 80 -33.98 -2.84 -6.47
CA THR A 80 -32.53 -2.61 -6.55
C THR A 80 -31.80 -3.70 -5.78
N VAL A 81 -30.87 -4.38 -6.46
CA VAL A 81 -30.13 -5.52 -5.90
C VAL A 81 -28.64 -5.31 -6.09
N PRO A 82 -27.82 -5.41 -5.02
CA PRO A 82 -26.38 -5.37 -5.15
C PRO A 82 -25.86 -6.58 -5.90
N GLN A 83 -24.84 -6.37 -6.72
CA GLN A 83 -24.11 -7.40 -7.43
C GLN A 83 -22.95 -7.91 -6.59
N ASN A 84 -22.73 -9.23 -6.54
CA ASN A 84 -21.66 -9.84 -5.76
C ASN A 84 -20.29 -9.68 -6.46
N ASP A 85 -20.28 -9.85 -7.81
CA ASP A 85 -19.08 -9.65 -8.61
C ASP A 85 -19.27 -8.47 -9.58
N VAL A 86 -18.56 -7.39 -9.35
CA VAL A 86 -18.62 -6.16 -10.17
C VAL A 86 -18.10 -6.34 -11.60
N SER A 87 -17.32 -7.38 -11.87
CA SER A 87 -16.73 -7.66 -13.18
C SER A 87 -17.74 -8.24 -14.17
N VAL A 88 -18.83 -8.84 -13.68
CA VAL A 88 -19.86 -9.44 -14.52
C VAL A 88 -20.72 -8.36 -15.15
N GLU A 89 -20.78 -8.32 -16.49
CA GLU A 89 -21.56 -7.31 -17.20
C GLU A 89 -23.06 -7.64 -17.26
N ASP A 90 -23.43 -8.90 -17.46
CA ASP A 90 -24.83 -9.38 -17.48
C ASP A 90 -25.04 -10.38 -16.32
N PRO A 91 -25.29 -9.86 -15.09
CA PRO A 91 -25.38 -10.71 -13.90
C PRO A 91 -26.63 -11.57 -13.90
N LYS A 92 -26.45 -12.84 -13.51
CA LYS A 92 -27.53 -13.79 -13.24
C LYS A 92 -27.83 -13.85 -11.74
N LEU A 93 -28.79 -14.69 -11.34
CA LEU A 93 -29.19 -14.82 -9.93
C LEU A 93 -28.00 -15.16 -9.01
N GLU A 94 -27.09 -16.03 -9.46
CA GLU A 94 -25.88 -16.45 -8.73
C GLU A 94 -24.87 -15.30 -8.49
N ASP A 95 -24.94 -14.27 -9.32
CA ASP A 95 -24.08 -13.07 -9.23
C ASP A 95 -24.68 -11.96 -8.37
N LEU A 96 -25.89 -12.17 -7.84
CA LEU A 96 -26.62 -11.19 -7.04
C LEU A 96 -26.68 -11.58 -5.58
N PHE A 97 -26.71 -10.59 -4.70
CA PHE A 97 -27.09 -10.84 -3.34
C PHE A 97 -28.58 -11.16 -3.21
N PRO A 98 -28.97 -11.99 -2.24
CA PRO A 98 -30.37 -12.40 -2.11
C PRO A 98 -31.30 -11.26 -1.62
N PHE A 99 -30.74 -10.22 -1.02
CA PHE A 99 -31.50 -9.12 -0.44
C PHE A 99 -31.39 -7.86 -1.30
N GLY A 100 -32.49 -7.13 -1.42
CA GLY A 100 -32.56 -5.88 -2.15
C GLY A 100 -33.55 -4.90 -1.51
N THR A 101 -33.75 -3.78 -2.19
CA THR A 101 -34.68 -2.73 -1.76
C THR A 101 -35.56 -2.31 -2.93
N VAL A 102 -36.87 -2.30 -2.72
CA VAL A 102 -37.83 -1.71 -3.66
C VAL A 102 -37.54 -0.21 -3.73
N ALA A 103 -37.47 0.30 -4.93
CA ALA A 103 -37.29 1.72 -5.17
C ALA A 103 -38.28 2.28 -6.16
N ARG A 104 -38.57 3.54 -6.03
CA ARG A 104 -39.26 4.31 -7.07
C ARG A 104 -38.29 5.30 -7.71
N ILE A 105 -38.53 5.59 -8.97
CA ILE A 105 -37.79 6.57 -9.73
C ILE A 105 -38.39 7.95 -9.45
N ILE A 106 -37.59 8.86 -8.87
CA ILE A 106 -38.00 10.24 -8.62
C ILE A 106 -37.79 11.07 -9.88
N LYS A 107 -36.59 10.93 -10.49
CA LYS A 107 -36.19 11.71 -11.67
C LYS A 107 -35.17 10.96 -12.49
N THR A 108 -35.17 11.18 -13.79
CA THR A 108 -34.15 10.67 -14.71
C THR A 108 -33.53 11.80 -15.51
N PHE A 109 -32.22 11.66 -15.80
CA PHE A 109 -31.48 12.60 -16.64
C PHE A 109 -30.72 11.80 -17.69
N GLU A 110 -30.82 12.18 -18.94
CA GLU A 110 -29.97 11.65 -20.00
C GLU A 110 -28.66 12.40 -20.02
N MET A 111 -27.56 11.67 -19.97
CA MET A 111 -26.24 12.24 -19.98
C MET A 111 -25.69 12.34 -21.42
N PRO A 112 -24.77 13.27 -21.72
CA PRO A 112 -24.20 13.45 -23.07
C PRO A 112 -23.46 12.22 -23.62
N ASP A 113 -22.99 11.33 -22.75
CA ASP A 113 -22.30 10.06 -23.08
C ASP A 113 -23.29 8.92 -23.42
N GLY A 114 -24.60 9.18 -23.42
CA GLY A 114 -25.63 8.19 -23.67
C GLY A 114 -26.04 7.35 -22.45
N THR A 115 -25.47 7.59 -21.27
CA THR A 115 -25.91 6.96 -20.02
C THR A 115 -27.13 7.66 -19.43
N ILE A 116 -27.85 6.97 -18.53
CA ILE A 116 -28.99 7.53 -17.80
C ILE A 116 -28.60 7.67 -16.32
N SER A 117 -28.70 8.88 -15.78
CA SER A 117 -28.64 9.10 -14.33
C SER A 117 -30.08 9.10 -13.77
N ALA A 118 -30.38 8.18 -12.85
CA ALA A 118 -31.68 8.08 -12.21
C ALA A 118 -31.54 8.34 -10.70
N VAL A 119 -32.43 9.20 -10.20
CA VAL A 119 -32.56 9.42 -8.75
C VAL A 119 -33.61 8.46 -8.22
N LEU A 120 -33.17 7.53 -7.37
CA LEU A 120 -33.99 6.47 -6.80
C LEU A 120 -34.28 6.75 -5.33
N GLN A 121 -35.50 6.45 -4.88
CA GLN A 121 -35.85 6.43 -3.46
C GLN A 121 -36.16 5.01 -3.04
N GLY A 122 -35.41 4.50 -2.06
CA GLY A 122 -35.64 3.21 -1.42
C GLY A 122 -36.93 3.24 -0.58
N LEU A 123 -37.71 2.16 -0.63
CA LEU A 123 -39.02 2.08 0.04
C LEU A 123 -39.06 0.97 1.07
N LYS A 124 -38.93 -0.29 0.67
CA LYS A 124 -39.01 -1.48 1.53
C LYS A 124 -37.98 -2.53 1.09
N ARG A 125 -37.44 -3.25 2.04
CA ARG A 125 -36.50 -4.35 1.78
C ARG A 125 -37.25 -5.57 1.28
N PHE A 126 -36.57 -6.39 0.50
CA PHE A 126 -37.10 -7.67 0.04
C PHE A 126 -35.98 -8.73 -0.07
N GLU A 127 -36.40 -9.98 -0.07
CA GLU A 127 -35.58 -11.14 -0.44
C GLU A 127 -36.06 -11.68 -1.78
N ILE A 128 -35.12 -12.08 -2.65
CA ILE A 128 -35.43 -12.69 -3.94
C ILE A 128 -35.85 -14.12 -3.72
N GLU A 129 -37.04 -14.51 -4.18
CA GLU A 129 -37.50 -15.91 -4.14
C GLU A 129 -37.12 -16.67 -5.41
N ASN A 130 -37.55 -16.17 -6.57
CA ASN A 130 -37.34 -16.83 -7.85
C ASN A 130 -37.24 -15.83 -9.00
N ILE A 131 -36.43 -16.14 -10.01
CA ILE A 131 -36.40 -15.40 -11.27
C ILE A 131 -37.58 -15.82 -12.14
N VAL A 132 -38.34 -14.85 -12.61
CA VAL A 132 -39.49 -15.05 -13.50
C VAL A 132 -39.08 -14.94 -14.96
N SER A 133 -38.20 -13.98 -15.29
CA SER A 133 -37.69 -13.78 -16.65
C SER A 133 -36.35 -13.07 -16.63
N GLU A 134 -35.51 -13.35 -17.64
CA GLU A 134 -34.22 -12.68 -17.84
C GLU A 134 -34.27 -11.66 -18.96
N GLU A 135 -35.28 -11.74 -19.83
CA GLU A 135 -35.49 -10.85 -20.97
C GLU A 135 -36.84 -10.07 -20.84
N PRO A 136 -36.91 -8.79 -21.23
CA PRO A 136 -35.81 -7.92 -21.71
C PRO A 136 -34.89 -7.42 -20.62
N TYR A 137 -35.18 -7.64 -19.36
CA TYR A 137 -34.39 -7.39 -18.15
C TYR A 137 -34.84 -8.37 -17.06
N LEU A 138 -34.01 -8.55 -16.06
CA LEU A 138 -34.30 -9.46 -14.93
C LEU A 138 -35.59 -9.07 -14.21
N ARG A 139 -36.47 -10.07 -13.98
CA ARG A 139 -37.68 -9.95 -13.16
C ARG A 139 -37.72 -11.12 -12.16
N ALA A 140 -38.07 -10.80 -10.94
CA ALA A 140 -38.15 -11.80 -9.87
C ALA A 140 -39.41 -11.65 -9.04
N THR A 141 -39.88 -12.78 -8.49
CA THR A 141 -40.79 -12.78 -7.34
C THR A 141 -39.97 -12.50 -6.09
N VAL A 142 -40.56 -11.68 -5.21
CA VAL A 142 -39.89 -11.18 -4.02
C VAL A 142 -40.75 -11.38 -2.77
N HIS A 143 -40.09 -11.65 -1.67
CA HIS A 143 -40.68 -11.65 -0.35
C HIS A 143 -40.29 -10.36 0.39
N TYR A 144 -41.29 -9.58 0.82
CA TYR A 144 -41.05 -8.31 1.52
C TYR A 144 -40.68 -8.54 2.97
N LEU A 145 -39.63 -7.86 3.42
CA LEU A 145 -39.16 -7.93 4.79
C LEU A 145 -39.73 -6.78 5.63
N GLU A 146 -40.18 -7.11 6.83
CA GLU A 146 -40.65 -6.11 7.80
C GLU A 146 -39.47 -5.44 8.49
N ASP A 147 -39.63 -4.15 8.82
CA ASP A 147 -38.71 -3.40 9.68
C ASP A 147 -39.32 -3.27 11.06
N LEU A 148 -38.73 -3.92 12.07
CA LEU A 148 -39.11 -3.77 13.46
C LEU A 148 -38.50 -2.50 14.01
N GLU A 149 -39.34 -1.47 14.19
CA GLU A 149 -38.90 -0.16 14.67
C GLU A 149 -38.44 -0.23 16.12
N ALA A 150 -37.34 0.47 16.43
CA ALA A 150 -36.88 0.63 17.79
C ALA A 150 -37.61 1.80 18.48
N ASP A 151 -37.92 1.66 19.79
CA ASP A 151 -38.51 2.74 20.58
C ASP A 151 -37.49 3.90 20.72
N PRO A 152 -37.74 5.08 20.19
CA PRO A 152 -36.79 6.20 20.20
C PRO A 152 -36.57 6.76 21.65
N ASN A 153 -37.42 6.40 22.63
CA ASN A 153 -37.28 6.87 23.97
C ASN A 153 -36.32 6.02 24.81
N GLN A 154 -35.93 4.85 24.36
CA GLN A 154 -34.97 4.01 25.06
C GLN A 154 -33.60 4.67 25.09
N LYS A 155 -32.93 4.64 26.24
CA LYS A 155 -31.62 5.27 26.45
C LYS A 155 -30.53 4.68 25.54
N ASP A 156 -30.59 3.38 25.35
CA ASP A 156 -29.63 2.67 24.49
C ASP A 156 -29.78 3.01 23.00
N VAL A 157 -31.03 3.23 22.51
CA VAL A 157 -31.29 3.68 21.14
C VAL A 157 -30.69 5.07 20.91
N LYS A 158 -30.85 5.99 21.88
CA LYS A 158 -30.21 7.33 21.79
C LYS A 158 -28.70 7.26 21.79
N LEU A 159 -28.11 6.44 22.62
CA LEU A 159 -26.65 6.26 22.68
C LEU A 159 -26.11 5.68 21.36
N ILE A 160 -26.81 4.72 20.75
CA ILE A 160 -26.43 4.14 19.45
C ILE A 160 -26.55 5.22 18.36
N ALA A 161 -27.63 6.01 18.34
CA ALA A 161 -27.83 7.10 17.39
C ALA A 161 -26.69 8.14 17.46
N ASP A 162 -26.33 8.56 18.67
CA ASP A 162 -25.25 9.53 18.89
C ASP A 162 -23.90 8.96 18.44
N ALA A 163 -23.61 7.70 18.75
CA ALA A 163 -22.39 7.02 18.33
C ALA A 163 -22.32 6.89 16.79
N LEU A 164 -23.44 6.52 16.14
CA LEU A 164 -23.52 6.46 14.68
C LEU A 164 -23.28 7.83 14.04
N LYS A 165 -23.90 8.89 14.57
CA LYS A 165 -23.66 10.26 14.08
C LYS A 165 -22.21 10.67 14.21
N GLU A 166 -21.58 10.41 15.36
CA GLU A 166 -20.17 10.76 15.61
C GLU A 166 -19.23 10.05 14.64
N LYS A 167 -19.36 8.73 14.49
CA LYS A 167 -18.51 7.94 13.57
C LYS A 167 -18.73 8.34 12.13
N ALA A 168 -19.97 8.47 11.70
CA ALA A 168 -20.32 8.92 10.35
C ALA A 168 -19.74 10.30 10.02
N ILE A 169 -19.84 11.25 10.93
CA ILE A 169 -19.24 12.59 10.79
C ILE A 169 -17.71 12.50 10.69
N THR A 170 -17.08 11.62 11.46
CA THR A 170 -15.63 11.40 11.40
C THR A 170 -15.20 10.89 10.03
N ILE A 171 -15.91 9.91 9.48
CA ILE A 171 -15.64 9.37 8.14
C ILE A 171 -15.83 10.44 7.07
N VAL A 172 -16.97 11.16 7.10
CA VAL A 172 -17.27 12.25 6.15
C VAL A 172 -16.20 13.34 6.19
N LYS A 173 -15.74 13.77 7.36
CA LYS A 173 -14.66 14.76 7.50
C LYS A 173 -13.30 14.28 7.00
N SER A 174 -13.06 12.98 7.02
CA SER A 174 -11.82 12.37 6.53
C SER A 174 -11.82 12.18 5.01
N SER A 175 -12.98 12.26 4.37
CA SER A 175 -13.14 12.17 2.92
C SER A 175 -12.86 13.51 2.26
N SER A 176 -11.98 13.51 1.25
CA SER A 176 -11.64 14.71 0.47
C SER A 176 -12.78 15.16 -0.47
N TYR A 177 -13.76 14.27 -0.72
CA TYR A 177 -14.84 14.47 -1.69
C TYR A 177 -16.18 14.80 -1.03
N ALA A 178 -16.29 14.67 0.30
CA ALA A 178 -17.54 14.93 1.01
C ALA A 178 -17.79 16.44 1.14
N PRO A 179 -18.98 16.95 0.77
CA PRO A 179 -19.37 18.34 1.03
C PRO A 179 -19.35 18.62 2.53
N LYS A 180 -18.93 19.84 2.88
CA LYS A 180 -18.89 20.28 4.30
C LYS A 180 -20.27 20.26 4.97
N GLU A 181 -21.31 20.41 4.18
CA GLU A 181 -22.72 20.41 4.59
C GLU A 181 -23.22 19.02 5.03
N ALA A 182 -22.58 17.93 4.55
CA ALA A 182 -22.98 16.56 4.88
C ALA A 182 -22.91 16.26 6.41
N ALA A 183 -21.88 16.77 7.06
CA ALA A 183 -21.76 16.62 8.52
C ALA A 183 -22.87 17.35 9.29
N THR A 184 -23.36 18.49 8.76
CA THR A 184 -24.46 19.25 9.37
C THR A 184 -25.78 18.54 9.12
N ALA A 185 -25.96 17.99 7.93
CA ALA A 185 -27.14 17.22 7.56
C ALA A 185 -27.31 15.98 8.47
N LEU A 186 -26.24 15.22 8.70
CA LEU A 186 -26.24 14.06 9.60
C LEU A 186 -26.69 14.42 11.04
N LYS A 187 -26.31 15.61 11.53
CA LYS A 187 -26.72 16.06 12.85
C LYS A 187 -28.19 16.38 12.95
N ALA A 188 -28.81 16.84 11.86
CA ALA A 188 -30.20 17.27 11.80
C ALA A 188 -31.19 16.10 11.69
N ILE A 189 -30.73 14.87 11.49
CA ILE A 189 -31.60 13.70 11.41
C ILE A 189 -32.00 13.27 12.82
N ASP A 190 -33.31 13.33 13.12
CA ASP A 190 -33.86 12.93 14.43
C ASP A 190 -34.50 11.54 14.40
N ASP A 191 -35.00 11.11 13.25
CA ASP A 191 -35.59 9.78 13.09
C ASP A 191 -34.49 8.71 13.09
N PHE A 192 -34.59 7.74 14.01
CA PHE A 192 -33.58 6.70 14.22
C PHE A 192 -33.47 5.75 13.01
N SER A 193 -34.62 5.29 12.50
CA SER A 193 -34.66 4.34 11.40
C SER A 193 -34.14 4.98 10.11
N PHE A 194 -34.53 6.23 9.87
CA PHE A 194 -34.00 7.00 8.76
C PHE A 194 -32.49 7.26 8.89
N LEU A 195 -32.01 7.61 10.08
CA LEU A 195 -30.58 7.81 10.35
C LEU A 195 -29.75 6.55 10.01
N VAL A 196 -30.16 5.38 10.50
CA VAL A 196 -29.47 4.11 10.26
C VAL A 196 -29.42 3.81 8.76
N ASN A 197 -30.56 3.87 8.08
CA ASN A 197 -30.68 3.57 6.66
C ASN A 197 -29.92 4.61 5.79
N PHE A 198 -29.95 5.88 6.17
CA PHE A 198 -29.24 6.94 5.51
C PHE A 198 -27.72 6.75 5.57
N ILE A 199 -27.19 6.51 6.78
CA ILE A 199 -25.77 6.25 6.98
C ILE A 199 -25.35 4.98 6.22
N ALA A 200 -26.14 3.90 6.32
CA ALA A 200 -25.88 2.64 5.61
C ALA A 200 -25.86 2.82 4.08
N THR A 201 -26.68 3.71 3.54
CA THR A 201 -26.68 4.00 2.09
C THR A 201 -25.47 4.84 1.68
N THR A 202 -25.18 5.92 2.44
CA THR A 202 -24.30 7.00 1.99
C THR A 202 -22.84 6.80 2.31
N ILE A 203 -22.53 6.15 3.43
CA ILE A 203 -21.14 5.96 3.83
C ILE A 203 -20.52 4.84 3.02
N ASP A 204 -19.39 5.17 2.42
CA ASP A 204 -18.55 4.21 1.74
C ASP A 204 -17.72 3.41 2.74
N VAL A 205 -17.63 2.10 2.54
CA VAL A 205 -16.90 1.17 3.41
C VAL A 205 -16.00 0.26 2.57
N ASP A 206 -14.82 -0.05 3.06
CA ASP A 206 -13.86 -0.88 2.33
C ASP A 206 -14.37 -2.32 2.10
N ASN A 207 -15.18 -2.85 3.02
CA ASN A 207 -15.81 -4.16 2.85
C ASN A 207 -17.30 -4.02 2.47
N PHE A 208 -17.57 -4.07 1.18
CA PHE A 208 -18.92 -3.94 0.63
C PHE A 208 -19.89 -5.02 1.12
N ASN A 209 -19.40 -6.26 1.36
CA ASN A 209 -20.22 -7.38 1.82
C ASN A 209 -20.84 -7.10 3.20
N ASP A 210 -20.11 -6.44 4.11
CA ASP A 210 -20.63 -6.08 5.43
C ASP A 210 -21.78 -5.07 5.30
N LYS A 211 -21.69 -4.15 4.35
CA LYS A 211 -22.75 -3.18 4.04
C LYS A 211 -24.00 -3.87 3.52
N VAL A 212 -23.86 -4.79 2.56
CA VAL A 212 -24.99 -5.56 2.03
C VAL A 212 -25.63 -6.44 3.10
N ALA A 213 -24.84 -7.04 3.99
CA ALA A 213 -25.33 -7.89 5.07
C ALA A 213 -26.31 -7.16 6.03
N LEU A 214 -26.25 -5.84 6.09
CA LEU A 214 -27.19 -5.04 6.88
C LEU A 214 -28.63 -5.16 6.39
N LEU A 215 -28.86 -5.47 5.10
CA LEU A 215 -30.19 -5.63 4.54
C LEU A 215 -31.00 -6.81 5.15
N LYS A 216 -30.31 -7.82 5.68
CA LYS A 216 -30.99 -9.02 6.22
C LYS A 216 -31.59 -8.80 7.64
N PHE A 217 -31.15 -7.78 8.38
CA PHE A 217 -31.59 -7.56 9.74
C PHE A 217 -32.93 -6.84 9.77
N GLU A 218 -33.96 -7.48 10.33
CA GLU A 218 -35.29 -6.90 10.48
C GLU A 218 -35.38 -5.94 11.66
N ASP A 219 -34.75 -6.30 12.79
CA ASP A 219 -34.70 -5.44 13.96
C ASP A 219 -33.77 -4.25 13.75
N MET A 220 -34.33 -3.04 13.80
CA MET A 220 -33.62 -1.78 13.52
C MET A 220 -32.47 -1.54 14.52
N LYS A 221 -32.62 -1.95 15.78
CA LYS A 221 -31.57 -1.80 16.77
C LYS A 221 -30.39 -2.72 16.49
N THR A 222 -30.66 -3.96 16.12
CA THR A 222 -29.62 -4.92 15.71
C THR A 222 -28.89 -4.43 14.46
N ARG A 223 -29.62 -3.93 13.45
CA ARG A 223 -29.04 -3.33 12.22
C ARG A 223 -28.13 -2.15 12.58
N ALA A 224 -28.58 -1.27 13.46
CA ALA A 224 -27.79 -0.11 13.92
C ALA A 224 -26.51 -0.52 14.65
N MET A 225 -26.54 -1.55 15.48
CA MET A 225 -25.36 -2.08 16.17
C MET A 225 -24.36 -2.68 15.17
N GLN A 226 -24.85 -3.44 14.17
CA GLN A 226 -23.98 -3.98 13.13
C GLN A 226 -23.38 -2.85 12.26
N LEU A 227 -24.17 -1.85 11.92
CA LEU A 227 -23.68 -0.67 11.22
C LEU A 227 -22.60 0.06 12.04
N LEU A 228 -22.79 0.18 13.36
CA LEU A 228 -21.79 0.79 14.24
C LEU A 228 -20.46 0.03 14.20
N ASN A 229 -20.49 -1.31 14.22
CA ASN A 229 -19.30 -2.14 14.09
C ASN A 229 -18.58 -1.91 12.74
N VAL A 230 -19.35 -1.81 11.65
CA VAL A 230 -18.81 -1.51 10.31
C VAL A 230 -18.13 -0.14 10.29
N LEU A 231 -18.78 0.88 10.88
CA LEU A 231 -18.21 2.23 10.96
C LEU A 231 -16.97 2.30 11.86
N ASP A 232 -16.94 1.54 12.97
CA ASP A 232 -15.76 1.47 13.84
C ASP A 232 -14.55 0.93 13.08
N THR A 233 -14.73 -0.18 12.37
CA THR A 233 -13.67 -0.76 11.51
C THR A 233 -13.21 0.26 10.47
N GLN A 234 -14.14 0.97 9.84
CA GLN A 234 -13.81 1.97 8.82
C GLN A 234 -13.03 3.16 9.41
N VAL A 235 -13.40 3.63 10.60
CA VAL A 235 -12.68 4.71 11.31
C VAL A 235 -11.24 4.27 11.66
N GLU A 236 -11.04 3.03 12.10
CA GLU A 236 -9.71 2.48 12.39
C GLU A 236 -8.84 2.41 11.12
N LEU A 237 -9.40 1.91 10.03
CA LEU A 237 -8.70 1.87 8.73
C LEU A 237 -8.32 3.27 8.24
N LEU A 238 -9.21 4.25 8.38
CA LEU A 238 -8.92 5.65 8.04
C LEU A 238 -7.78 6.23 8.88
N LYS A 239 -7.71 5.94 10.18
CA LYS A 239 -6.61 6.36 11.04
C LYS A 239 -5.28 5.77 10.57
N ILE A 240 -5.25 4.46 10.28
CA ILE A 240 -4.05 3.79 9.76
C ILE A 240 -3.62 4.41 8.42
N LYS A 241 -4.56 4.62 7.49
CA LYS A 241 -4.28 5.30 6.21
C LYS A 241 -3.68 6.71 6.42
N GLN A 242 -4.21 7.48 7.36
CA GLN A 242 -3.69 8.82 7.69
C GLN A 242 -2.27 8.76 8.29
N GLU A 243 -1.99 7.82 9.19
CA GLU A 243 -0.65 7.63 9.76
C GLU A 243 0.38 7.23 8.70
N ILE A 244 0.01 6.31 7.79
CA ILE A 244 0.88 5.91 6.66
C ILE A 244 1.17 7.12 5.77
N ASN A 245 0.13 7.86 5.38
CA ASN A 245 0.28 9.03 4.53
C ASN A 245 1.14 10.12 5.18
N ALA A 246 1.00 10.32 6.50
CA ALA A 246 1.84 11.27 7.24
C ALA A 246 3.32 10.84 7.24
N LYS A 247 3.61 9.55 7.44
CA LYS A 247 4.97 9.01 7.38
C LYS A 247 5.58 9.16 5.99
N VAL A 248 4.84 8.74 4.95
CA VAL A 248 5.29 8.86 3.55
C VAL A 248 5.57 10.33 3.18
N LYS A 249 4.70 11.25 3.60
CA LYS A 249 4.92 12.68 3.37
C LYS A 249 6.19 13.18 4.04
N THR A 250 6.43 12.77 5.30
CA THR A 250 7.65 13.15 6.04
C THR A 250 8.91 12.61 5.36
N GLU A 251 8.88 11.38 4.86
CA GLU A 251 10.00 10.77 4.12
C GLU A 251 10.27 11.50 2.80
N ILE A 252 9.21 11.83 2.06
CA ILE A 252 9.33 12.61 0.80
C ILE A 252 9.91 14.01 1.09
N ASP A 253 9.41 14.69 2.11
CA ASP A 253 9.89 16.02 2.49
C ASP A 253 11.39 15.98 2.91
N GLN A 254 11.82 14.93 3.61
CA GLN A 254 13.23 14.71 3.94
C GLN A 254 14.09 14.49 2.71
N GLN A 255 13.67 13.59 1.79
CA GLN A 255 14.41 13.34 0.55
C GLN A 255 14.52 14.59 -0.33
N GLN A 256 13.45 15.35 -0.44
CA GLN A 256 13.48 16.62 -1.19
C GLN A 256 14.44 17.64 -0.55
N ARG A 257 14.45 17.71 0.78
CA ARG A 257 15.36 18.60 1.52
C ARG A 257 16.83 18.18 1.34
N GLU A 258 17.13 16.88 1.43
CA GLU A 258 18.47 16.35 1.17
C GLU A 258 18.92 16.63 -0.26
N TYR A 259 18.05 16.40 -1.24
CA TYR A 259 18.33 16.72 -2.64
C TYR A 259 18.63 18.23 -2.84
N TYR A 260 17.82 19.10 -2.24
CA TYR A 260 18.01 20.53 -2.33
C TYR A 260 19.34 20.98 -1.67
N LEU A 261 19.65 20.46 -0.49
CA LEU A 261 20.90 20.75 0.21
C LEU A 261 22.13 20.26 -0.56
N ASN A 262 22.07 19.08 -1.16
CA ASN A 262 23.14 18.54 -1.99
C ASN A 262 23.36 19.39 -3.24
N ASN A 263 22.28 19.85 -3.89
CA ASN A 263 22.40 20.79 -5.01
C ASN A 263 23.01 22.12 -4.61
N GLN A 264 22.59 22.70 -3.46
CA GLN A 264 23.20 23.94 -2.94
C GLN A 264 24.68 23.74 -2.63
N LEU A 265 25.04 22.63 -1.99
CA LEU A 265 26.43 22.32 -1.65
C LEU A 265 27.28 22.23 -2.92
N ARG A 266 26.75 21.59 -3.96
CA ARG A 266 27.39 21.50 -5.27
C ARG A 266 27.57 22.86 -5.93
N THR A 267 26.54 23.71 -5.97
CA THR A 267 26.64 25.06 -6.53
C THR A 267 27.69 25.90 -5.77
N ILE A 268 27.76 25.76 -4.45
CA ILE A 268 28.76 26.42 -3.63
C ILE A 268 30.16 25.90 -3.93
N GLN A 269 30.34 24.60 -4.13
CA GLN A 269 31.62 24.00 -4.52
C GLN A 269 32.09 24.49 -5.89
N GLU A 270 31.17 24.56 -6.88
CA GLU A 270 31.42 25.12 -8.20
C GLU A 270 31.83 26.61 -8.12
N GLU A 271 31.15 27.44 -7.30
CA GLU A 271 31.47 28.84 -7.10
C GLU A 271 32.80 29.07 -6.33
N LEU A 272 33.18 28.15 -5.46
CA LEU A 272 34.44 28.19 -4.71
C LEU A 272 35.64 27.72 -5.54
N GLY A 273 35.43 27.28 -6.79
CA GLY A 273 36.49 26.79 -7.67
C GLY A 273 37.18 25.54 -7.14
N MET A 274 36.44 24.70 -6.38
CA MET A 274 36.88 23.35 -6.06
C MET A 274 36.76 22.49 -7.33
N ASP A 275 37.77 22.61 -8.18
CA ASP A 275 37.82 21.99 -9.49
C ASP A 275 37.83 20.46 -9.33
N GLU A 276 36.88 19.81 -9.98
CA GLU A 276 36.82 18.34 -10.13
C GLU A 276 38.11 17.78 -10.72
N ASP A 277 38.83 18.58 -11.52
CA ASP A 277 40.16 18.26 -12.05
C ASP A 277 41.19 18.07 -10.92
N GLU A 278 41.08 18.78 -9.80
CA GLU A 278 42.02 18.64 -8.68
C GLU A 278 41.91 17.25 -8.00
N ASP A 279 40.70 16.69 -7.90
CA ASP A 279 40.52 15.34 -7.32
C ASP A 279 41.00 14.24 -8.26
N LEU A 280 40.85 14.39 -9.56
CA LEU A 280 41.41 13.48 -10.57
C LEU A 280 42.94 13.57 -10.60
N GLU A 281 43.49 14.77 -10.48
CA GLU A 281 44.94 14.97 -10.35
C GLU A 281 45.53 14.35 -9.08
N LYS A 282 44.82 14.47 -7.95
CA LYS A 282 45.23 13.79 -6.70
C LYS A 282 45.28 12.28 -6.88
N LEU A 283 44.26 11.66 -7.48
CA LEU A 283 44.25 10.22 -7.76
C LEU A 283 45.42 9.80 -8.65
N ARG A 284 45.76 10.59 -9.68
CA ARG A 284 46.92 10.34 -10.55
C ARG A 284 48.25 10.49 -9.80
N ALA A 285 48.37 11.53 -8.96
CA ALA A 285 49.57 11.75 -8.16
C ALA A 285 49.79 10.65 -7.11
N GLU A 286 48.73 10.15 -6.50
CA GLU A 286 48.80 9.01 -5.58
C GLU A 286 49.18 7.71 -6.32
N ALA A 287 48.60 7.48 -7.49
CA ALA A 287 48.93 6.32 -8.31
C ALA A 287 50.40 6.31 -8.73
N ALA A 288 50.99 7.46 -9.03
CA ALA A 288 52.37 7.61 -9.44
C ALA A 288 53.37 7.28 -8.29
N LYS A 289 52.94 7.42 -7.03
CA LYS A 289 53.77 7.10 -5.85
C LYS A 289 53.77 5.62 -5.49
N LYS A 290 52.88 4.83 -6.07
CA LYS A 290 52.67 3.42 -5.71
C LYS A 290 53.46 2.49 -6.63
N ASP A 291 53.96 1.39 -6.09
CA ASP A 291 54.59 0.34 -6.89
C ASP A 291 53.55 -0.64 -7.42
N TRP A 292 53.23 -0.53 -8.71
CA TRP A 292 52.19 -1.31 -9.36
C TRP A 292 52.77 -2.47 -10.16
N PRO A 293 52.17 -3.67 -10.10
CA PRO A 293 52.41 -4.65 -11.14
C PRO A 293 51.82 -4.13 -12.46
N LYS A 294 52.48 -4.40 -13.57
CA LYS A 294 52.13 -3.86 -14.91
C LYS A 294 50.67 -4.04 -15.25
N TYR A 295 50.09 -5.22 -15.01
CA TYR A 295 48.68 -5.51 -15.30
C TYR A 295 47.70 -4.66 -14.48
N ALA A 296 48.03 -4.34 -13.24
CA ALA A 296 47.20 -3.53 -12.37
C ALA A 296 47.26 -2.05 -12.75
N MET A 297 48.44 -1.55 -13.13
CA MET A 297 48.62 -0.20 -13.66
C MET A 297 47.88 0.01 -14.98
N ASP A 298 47.95 -0.96 -15.89
CA ASP A 298 47.21 -0.90 -17.17
C ASP A 298 45.70 -0.90 -16.95
N ALA A 299 45.19 -1.67 -15.94
CA ALA A 299 43.78 -1.66 -15.55
C ALA A 299 43.38 -0.32 -14.92
N PHE A 300 44.18 0.22 -14.01
CA PHE A 300 43.94 1.51 -13.36
C PHE A 300 43.83 2.64 -14.39
N GLN A 301 44.74 2.70 -15.36
CA GLN A 301 44.70 3.71 -16.41
C GLN A 301 43.42 3.61 -17.26
N LYS A 302 42.98 2.40 -17.59
CA LYS A 302 41.70 2.21 -18.29
C LYS A 302 40.51 2.69 -17.51
N GLU A 303 40.47 2.40 -16.21
CA GLU A 303 39.34 2.82 -15.36
C GLU A 303 39.37 4.33 -15.07
N MET A 304 40.55 4.95 -14.96
CA MET A 304 40.71 6.41 -14.92
C MET A 304 40.21 7.08 -16.20
N ALA A 305 40.54 6.55 -17.36
CA ALA A 305 40.06 7.08 -18.64
C ALA A 305 38.55 6.93 -18.84
N LYS A 306 37.89 6.00 -18.16
CA LYS A 306 36.43 5.92 -18.09
C LYS A 306 35.85 6.98 -17.16
N LEU A 307 36.44 7.16 -15.97
CA LEU A 307 36.03 8.15 -14.98
C LEU A 307 36.02 9.56 -15.57
N GLU A 308 37.02 9.93 -16.35
CA GLU A 308 37.13 11.22 -17.04
C GLU A 308 36.04 11.46 -18.10
N LYS A 309 35.40 10.40 -18.59
CA LYS A 309 34.32 10.49 -19.58
C LYS A 309 32.93 10.57 -18.94
N TYR A 310 32.81 10.18 -17.68
CA TYR A 310 31.53 10.24 -17.00
C TYR A 310 31.22 11.65 -16.55
N ASN A 311 29.95 12.03 -16.63
CA ASN A 311 29.50 13.28 -16.04
C ASN A 311 29.51 13.15 -14.51
N PRO A 312 30.22 14.01 -13.77
CA PRO A 312 30.32 13.99 -12.30
C PRO A 312 28.97 13.99 -11.57
N THR A 313 27.90 14.44 -12.23
CA THR A 313 26.56 14.51 -11.66
C THR A 313 25.81 13.20 -11.67
N THR A 314 26.35 12.18 -12.34
CA THR A 314 25.68 10.87 -12.48
C THR A 314 26.07 9.92 -11.38
N PRO A 315 25.16 9.02 -10.95
CA PRO A 315 25.49 7.95 -9.99
C PRO A 315 26.65 7.06 -10.46
N ASP A 316 26.79 6.88 -11.78
CA ASP A 316 27.86 6.08 -12.40
C ASP A 316 29.25 6.65 -12.12
N TYR A 317 29.40 7.99 -12.07
CA TYR A 317 30.65 8.64 -11.69
C TYR A 317 31.07 8.27 -10.27
N SER A 318 30.16 8.35 -9.30
CA SER A 318 30.45 8.01 -7.91
C SER A 318 30.87 6.54 -7.74
N ILE A 319 30.24 5.63 -8.47
CA ILE A 319 30.60 4.21 -8.47
C ILE A 319 32.00 4.02 -9.03
N GLN A 320 32.28 4.64 -10.16
CA GLN A 320 33.57 4.55 -10.86
C GLN A 320 34.70 5.20 -10.05
N TYR A 321 34.44 6.35 -9.41
CA TYR A 321 35.38 7.03 -8.53
C TYR A 321 35.77 6.15 -7.33
N ASN A 322 34.78 5.56 -6.68
CA ASN A 322 35.04 4.65 -5.55
C ASN A 322 35.81 3.39 -5.99
N TYR A 323 35.54 2.90 -7.19
CA TYR A 323 36.28 1.75 -7.72
C TYR A 323 37.75 2.09 -7.97
N VAL A 324 38.03 3.22 -8.62
CA VAL A 324 39.41 3.71 -8.84
C VAL A 324 40.13 3.97 -7.51
N LYS A 325 39.46 4.59 -6.56
CA LYS A 325 39.98 4.81 -5.22
C LYS A 325 40.30 3.49 -4.50
N PHE A 326 39.40 2.52 -4.59
CA PHE A 326 39.65 1.19 -4.05
C PHE A 326 40.87 0.51 -4.67
N MET A 327 41.08 0.64 -6.00
CA MET A 327 42.29 0.14 -6.64
C MET A 327 43.57 0.80 -6.06
N LEU A 328 43.50 2.10 -5.73
CA LEU A 328 44.61 2.80 -5.05
C LEU A 328 44.87 2.31 -3.63
N GLU A 329 43.84 1.92 -2.89
CA GLU A 329 43.98 1.43 -1.51
C GLU A 329 44.58 0.03 -1.41
N LEU A 330 44.49 -0.76 -2.50
CA LEU A 330 45.01 -2.12 -2.51
C LEU A 330 46.58 -2.15 -2.42
N PRO A 331 47.16 -3.03 -1.60
CA PRO A 331 48.60 -3.17 -1.45
C PRO A 331 49.18 -4.07 -2.54
N TRP A 332 49.29 -3.56 -3.76
CA TRP A 332 49.69 -4.35 -4.95
C TRP A 332 51.05 -5.03 -4.83
N ASN A 333 52.12 -4.31 -4.54
CA ASN A 333 53.49 -4.81 -4.34
C ASN A 333 53.98 -4.55 -2.91
N ASP A 334 53.11 -4.01 -2.03
CA ASP A 334 53.47 -3.78 -0.64
C ASP A 334 53.46 -5.09 0.12
N MET A 335 54.61 -5.74 0.15
CA MET A 335 54.79 -7.00 0.88
C MET A 335 55.56 -6.78 2.17
N SER A 336 55.10 -7.37 3.26
CA SER A 336 55.88 -7.44 4.49
C SER A 336 57.05 -8.42 4.30
N LYS A 337 58.22 -8.08 4.86
CA LYS A 337 59.35 -9.01 4.88
C LYS A 337 59.10 -10.11 5.90
N ASP A 338 59.10 -11.35 5.44
CA ASP A 338 58.89 -12.50 6.31
C ASP A 338 60.08 -12.72 7.22
N ASN A 339 59.82 -12.95 8.51
CA ASN A 339 60.79 -13.43 9.46
C ASN A 339 60.74 -14.96 9.48
N LEU A 340 61.66 -15.64 8.77
CA LEU A 340 61.73 -17.09 8.74
C LEU A 340 62.79 -17.63 9.69
N ASP A 341 62.95 -16.98 10.88
CA ASP A 341 63.75 -17.54 11.99
C ASP A 341 62.95 -18.62 12.73
N LEU A 342 63.33 -19.88 12.48
CA LEU A 342 62.65 -21.05 13.06
C LEU A 342 62.73 -21.10 14.59
N LYS A 343 63.84 -20.58 15.17
CA LYS A 343 64.00 -20.52 16.65
C LYS A 343 63.06 -19.50 17.26
N HIS A 344 62.87 -18.36 16.58
CA HIS A 344 61.88 -17.34 16.98
C HIS A 344 60.45 -17.88 16.85
N ALA A 345 60.13 -18.54 15.74
CA ALA A 345 58.83 -19.13 15.50
C ALA A 345 58.46 -20.18 16.56
N GLN A 346 59.41 -21.05 16.91
CA GLN A 346 59.24 -22.05 17.98
C GLN A 346 58.88 -21.34 19.30
N LYS A 347 59.64 -20.32 19.70
CA LYS A 347 59.45 -19.60 20.96
C LYS A 347 58.05 -18.93 21.00
N VAL A 348 57.59 -18.33 19.90
CA VAL A 348 56.26 -17.70 19.81
C VAL A 348 55.17 -18.75 19.97
N LEU A 349 55.27 -19.88 19.27
CA LEU A 349 54.32 -20.97 19.35
C LEU A 349 54.24 -21.59 20.74
N ASP A 350 55.39 -21.74 21.42
CA ASP A 350 55.46 -22.31 22.77
C ASP A 350 54.92 -21.34 23.83
N SER A 351 55.13 -20.04 23.66
CA SER A 351 54.58 -19.03 24.57
C SER A 351 53.09 -18.86 24.48
N ASP A 352 52.53 -18.96 23.25
CA ASP A 352 51.13 -18.67 23.00
C ASP A 352 50.23 -19.93 23.16
N HIS A 353 50.82 -21.15 23.08
CA HIS A 353 50.07 -22.42 23.12
C HIS A 353 50.78 -23.46 24.01
N PHE A 354 50.03 -23.99 24.99
CA PHE A 354 50.50 -25.12 25.80
C PHE A 354 50.20 -26.45 25.09
N GLY A 355 51.16 -27.37 25.08
CA GLY A 355 51.02 -28.66 24.40
C GLY A 355 51.00 -28.51 22.86
N LEU A 356 50.27 -29.37 22.17
CA LEU A 356 50.15 -29.41 20.71
C LEU A 356 51.47 -29.66 19.97
N GLU A 357 52.38 -30.42 20.56
CA GLU A 357 53.76 -30.62 20.07
C GLU A 357 53.80 -31.03 18.59
N LYS A 358 53.02 -32.05 18.19
CA LYS A 358 52.94 -32.51 16.79
C LYS A 358 52.48 -31.44 15.80
N VAL A 359 51.58 -30.55 16.24
CA VAL A 359 51.06 -29.46 15.40
C VAL A 359 52.11 -28.37 15.24
N LYS A 360 52.82 -28.01 16.34
CA LYS A 360 53.92 -27.04 16.33
C LYS A 360 55.05 -27.51 15.45
N GLU A 361 55.47 -28.78 15.61
CA GLU A 361 56.49 -29.41 14.80
C GLU A 361 56.14 -29.33 13.31
N ARG A 362 54.89 -29.64 12.93
CA ARG A 362 54.46 -29.55 11.55
C ARG A 362 54.46 -28.12 11.01
N ILE A 363 54.12 -27.13 11.85
CA ILE A 363 54.22 -25.71 11.47
C ILE A 363 55.66 -25.29 11.25
N ILE A 364 56.58 -25.71 12.13
CA ILE A 364 58.03 -25.42 12.00
C ILE A 364 58.61 -26.07 10.74
N GLU A 365 58.24 -27.32 10.42
CA GLU A 365 58.60 -27.98 9.17
C GLU A 365 58.13 -27.17 7.95
N TYR A 366 56.86 -26.71 7.98
CA TYR A 366 56.31 -25.91 6.93
C TYR A 366 57.07 -24.59 6.74
N LEU A 367 57.41 -23.89 7.84
CA LEU A 367 58.21 -22.67 7.79
C LEU A 367 59.63 -22.92 7.30
N ALA A 368 60.21 -24.07 7.63
CA ALA A 368 61.53 -24.47 7.15
C ALA A 368 61.54 -24.71 5.63
N VAL A 369 60.50 -25.35 5.10
CA VAL A 369 60.32 -25.52 3.63
C VAL A 369 60.17 -24.16 2.94
N LEU A 370 59.39 -23.25 3.51
CA LEU A 370 59.26 -21.88 3.00
C LEU A 370 60.60 -21.15 2.92
N LYS A 371 61.42 -21.27 3.98
CA LYS A 371 62.73 -20.68 4.05
C LYS A 371 63.68 -21.22 3.01
N LEU A 372 63.62 -22.52 2.71
CA LEU A 372 64.48 -23.19 1.73
C LEU A 372 64.07 -22.88 0.28
N ARG A 373 62.74 -22.77 0.02
CA ARG A 373 62.26 -22.53 -1.34
C ARG A 373 62.41 -21.09 -1.79
N GLY A 374 62.28 -20.14 -0.88
CA GLY A 374 62.35 -18.70 -1.18
C GLY A 374 61.27 -18.17 -2.10
N ASP A 375 60.27 -19.00 -2.48
CA ASP A 375 59.13 -18.62 -3.29
C ASP A 375 57.81 -18.68 -2.47
N MET A 376 56.85 -17.81 -2.83
CA MET A 376 55.55 -17.72 -2.13
C MET A 376 54.57 -18.83 -2.54
N LYS A 377 54.97 -19.75 -3.42
CA LYS A 377 54.10 -20.85 -3.89
C LYS A 377 54.08 -22.01 -2.89
N SER A 378 53.50 -21.77 -1.72
CA SER A 378 53.40 -22.75 -0.66
C SER A 378 52.01 -23.36 -0.58
N PRO A 379 51.89 -24.61 -0.16
CA PRO A 379 50.59 -25.22 0.07
C PRO A 379 49.84 -24.50 1.19
N ILE A 380 48.53 -24.43 1.09
CA ILE A 380 47.67 -23.84 2.08
C ILE A 380 47.60 -24.74 3.31
N LEU A 381 47.88 -24.20 4.52
CA LEU A 381 47.70 -24.91 5.77
C LEU A 381 46.24 -25.00 6.15
N CYS A 382 45.69 -26.20 6.24
CA CYS A 382 44.36 -26.46 6.74
C CYS A 382 44.40 -27.01 8.16
N LEU A 383 43.89 -26.25 9.14
CA LEU A 383 43.77 -26.66 10.54
C LEU A 383 42.37 -27.24 10.79
N TYR A 384 42.29 -28.56 10.97
CA TYR A 384 41.06 -29.30 11.24
C TYR A 384 40.99 -29.75 12.70
N GLY A 385 39.78 -29.68 13.30
CA GLY A 385 39.55 -30.16 14.66
C GLY A 385 38.26 -29.59 15.27
N PRO A 386 37.85 -30.06 16.46
CA PRO A 386 36.62 -29.60 17.12
C PRO A 386 36.65 -28.10 17.47
N PRO A 387 35.51 -27.47 17.74
CA PRO A 387 35.46 -26.08 18.18
C PRO A 387 36.19 -25.90 19.52
N GLY A 388 36.81 -24.76 19.76
CA GLY A 388 37.47 -24.41 21.02
C GLY A 388 38.93 -24.88 21.19
N VAL A 389 39.47 -25.69 20.28
CA VAL A 389 40.86 -26.21 20.41
C VAL A 389 41.98 -25.22 19.99
N GLY A 390 41.65 -23.97 19.73
CA GLY A 390 42.65 -22.94 19.45
C GLY A 390 43.08 -22.79 17.98
N LYS A 391 42.33 -23.29 16.98
CA LYS A 391 42.69 -23.16 15.55
C LYS A 391 42.92 -21.72 15.10
N THR A 392 42.04 -20.81 15.48
CA THR A 392 42.14 -19.38 15.13
C THR A 392 43.30 -18.70 15.83
N SER A 393 43.56 -19.02 17.10
CA SER A 393 44.69 -18.48 17.87
C SER A 393 46.02 -18.98 17.32
N LEU A 394 46.09 -20.25 16.89
CA LEU A 394 47.25 -20.82 16.25
C LEU A 394 47.61 -20.11 14.94
N GLY A 395 46.61 -19.78 14.12
CA GLY A 395 46.78 -18.96 12.91
C GLY A 395 47.33 -17.56 13.22
N LYS A 396 46.87 -16.92 14.29
CA LYS A 396 47.41 -15.63 14.77
C LYS A 396 48.87 -15.77 15.20
N SER A 397 49.20 -16.80 15.92
CA SER A 397 50.59 -17.04 16.40
C SER A 397 51.55 -17.35 15.26
N ILE A 398 51.10 -18.06 14.22
CA ILE A 398 51.89 -18.25 12.99
C ILE A 398 52.15 -16.90 12.32
N ALA A 399 51.12 -16.08 12.13
CA ALA A 399 51.28 -14.76 11.52
C ALA A 399 52.26 -13.87 12.34
N LYS A 400 52.15 -13.87 13.67
CA LYS A 400 53.04 -13.16 14.59
C LYS A 400 54.50 -13.67 14.49
N ALA A 401 54.69 -15.00 14.41
CA ALA A 401 56.00 -15.61 14.30
C ALA A 401 56.71 -15.24 13.00
N VAL A 402 55.97 -15.12 11.92
CA VAL A 402 56.51 -14.76 10.58
C VAL A 402 56.54 -13.24 10.36
N GLY A 403 55.95 -12.46 11.24
CA GLY A 403 55.88 -10.99 11.10
C GLY A 403 54.81 -10.50 10.10
N ARG A 404 53.81 -11.33 9.80
CA ARG A 404 52.70 -10.99 8.91
C ARG A 404 51.51 -10.42 9.69
N LYS A 405 50.74 -9.51 9.05
CA LYS A 405 49.46 -9.08 9.57
C LYS A 405 48.41 -10.20 9.45
N TYR A 406 47.68 -10.44 10.53
CA TYR A 406 46.60 -11.43 10.53
C TYR A 406 45.27 -10.76 10.13
N VAL A 407 44.56 -11.31 9.16
CA VAL A 407 43.23 -10.88 8.75
C VAL A 407 42.28 -12.08 8.83
N ARG A 408 41.11 -11.86 9.37
CA ARG A 408 40.02 -12.85 9.40
C ARG A 408 38.97 -12.44 8.38
N ILE A 409 38.65 -13.32 7.47
CA ILE A 409 37.61 -13.16 6.45
C ILE A 409 36.35 -13.89 6.90
#